data_261224e304706ee01a9633d8351edd06
#
_entry.id   261224e304706ee01a9633d8351edd06
#
_cell.length_a   1.000
_cell.length_b   1.000
_cell.length_c   1.000
_cell.angle_alpha   90.00
_cell.angle_beta   90.00
_cell.angle_gamma   90.00
#
_symmetry.space_group_name_H-M   'P 1'
#
loop_
_entity.id
_entity.type
_entity.pdbx_description
1 polymer ?
#
loop_
_entity_poly.entity_id
_entity_poly.type
_entity_poly.pdbx_seq_one_letter_code
_entity_poly.pdbx_strand_id
1 'polypeptide(L)'
;MIKLRNVEKSFKQGAGQVFVLRRIDLDVAKGDFVTVMGPSGAGKSTLLAILGMLDAGWTGEYELCGERVEKMSLKQRAELAKRTVGFVFQQYHLLDGLTVAENLEVPLSYRDMKHSERQAMVADALDRFNIVGKKDLYPNQLSGGQQQLVGIARAVIARPQLLLADEPTGNLHSAQGEEIMKLFKALNEQGTTIIQVTHSDKNAEYGNRIVRLRDGWIER
;
A
#
# COMPACT_ATOMS: atom_id res chain seq x y z
N MET A 1 -15.57 2.47 3.93
CA MET A 1 -14.14 2.54 4.29
C MET A 1 -13.48 3.75 3.67
N ILE A 2 -13.50 3.89 2.36
CA ILE A 2 -12.97 5.03 1.60
C ILE A 2 -14.08 5.66 0.79
N LYS A 3 -14.13 7.01 0.75
CA LYS A 3 -14.95 7.77 -0.18
C LYS A 3 -14.13 8.91 -0.77
N LEU A 4 -13.99 8.91 -2.10
CA LEU A 4 -13.43 10.03 -2.85
C LEU A 4 -14.55 10.72 -3.62
N ARG A 5 -14.54 12.06 -3.64
CA ARG A 5 -15.46 12.87 -4.43
C ARG A 5 -14.71 13.99 -5.11
N ASN A 6 -14.80 13.99 -6.44
CA ASN A 6 -14.20 15.01 -7.30
C ASN A 6 -12.70 15.24 -6.98
N VAL A 7 -11.95 14.15 -6.70
CA VAL A 7 -10.52 14.28 -6.37
C VAL A 7 -9.72 14.55 -7.63
N GLU A 8 -8.93 15.63 -7.60
CA GLU A 8 -8.07 16.06 -8.70
C GLU A 8 -6.64 16.22 -8.24
N LYS A 9 -5.70 15.86 -9.12
CA LYS A 9 -4.27 16.08 -8.92
C LYS A 9 -3.64 16.60 -10.19
N SER A 10 -2.88 17.68 -10.07
CA SER A 10 -2.12 18.27 -11.17
C SER A 10 -0.72 18.66 -10.74
N PHE A 11 0.19 18.75 -11.69
CA PHE A 11 1.54 19.25 -11.52
C PHE A 11 1.79 20.44 -12.43
N LYS A 12 2.58 21.41 -11.96
CA LYS A 12 3.04 22.52 -12.81
C LYS A 12 4.07 22.00 -13.80
N GLN A 13 3.88 22.30 -15.09
CA GLN A 13 4.84 21.97 -16.14
C GLN A 13 5.06 23.22 -17.01
N GLY A 14 6.20 23.90 -16.83
CA GLY A 14 6.46 25.18 -17.45
C GLY A 14 5.42 26.23 -17.05
N ALA A 15 4.79 26.89 -18.04
CA ALA A 15 3.71 27.85 -17.85
C ALA A 15 2.32 27.21 -17.71
N GLY A 16 2.22 25.88 -17.84
CA GLY A 16 0.96 25.12 -17.83
C GLY A 16 0.77 24.26 -16.60
N GLN A 17 -0.36 23.55 -16.57
CA GLN A 17 -0.75 22.58 -15.55
C GLN A 17 -1.15 21.27 -16.23
N VAL A 18 -0.56 20.17 -15.78
CA VAL A 18 -0.89 18.82 -16.28
C VAL A 18 -1.67 18.09 -15.21
N PHE A 19 -2.90 17.70 -15.54
CA PHE A 19 -3.74 16.91 -14.66
C PHE A 19 -3.39 15.43 -14.79
N VAL A 20 -3.04 14.81 -13.66
CA VAL A 20 -2.74 13.37 -13.54
C VAL A 20 -3.97 12.62 -13.04
N LEU A 21 -4.79 13.22 -12.19
CA LEU A 21 -6.09 12.70 -11.78
C LEU A 21 -7.15 13.77 -12.00
N ARG A 22 -8.30 13.36 -12.52
CA ARG A 22 -9.39 14.24 -12.95
C ARG A 22 -10.72 13.75 -12.42
N ARG A 23 -11.30 14.49 -11.46
CA ARG A 23 -12.62 14.24 -10.88
C ARG A 23 -12.83 12.77 -10.50
N ILE A 24 -11.90 12.22 -9.72
CA ILE A 24 -12.00 10.85 -9.25
C ILE A 24 -13.11 10.73 -8.20
N ASP A 25 -14.11 9.92 -8.51
CA ASP A 25 -15.13 9.46 -7.58
C ASP A 25 -14.93 7.97 -7.35
N LEU A 26 -14.71 7.56 -6.09
CA LEU A 26 -14.46 6.17 -5.75
C LEU A 26 -15.00 5.86 -4.35
N ASP A 27 -15.81 4.83 -4.24
CA ASP A 27 -16.22 4.23 -2.98
C ASP A 27 -15.57 2.86 -2.82
N VAL A 28 -14.99 2.60 -1.65
CA VAL A 28 -14.46 1.28 -1.27
C VAL A 28 -15.04 0.90 0.08
N ALA A 29 -15.73 -0.23 0.14
CA ALA A 29 -16.28 -0.76 1.37
C ALA A 29 -15.18 -1.38 2.24
N LYS A 30 -15.47 -1.58 3.53
CA LYS A 30 -14.58 -2.34 4.41
C LYS A 30 -14.56 -3.82 3.96
N GLY A 31 -13.37 -4.39 3.82
CA GLY A 31 -13.18 -5.76 3.36
C GLY A 31 -13.18 -5.91 1.83
N ASP A 32 -13.35 -4.85 1.06
CA ASP A 32 -13.18 -4.92 -0.39
C ASP A 32 -11.71 -5.24 -0.76
N PHE A 33 -11.54 -5.99 -1.85
CA PHE A 33 -10.27 -6.13 -2.53
C PHE A 33 -10.40 -5.51 -3.93
N VAL A 34 -10.00 -4.25 -4.05
CA VAL A 34 -10.13 -3.48 -5.30
C VAL A 34 -8.81 -3.54 -6.08
N THR A 35 -8.89 -3.85 -7.36
CA THR A 35 -7.76 -3.74 -8.29
C THR A 35 -7.94 -2.51 -9.18
N VAL A 36 -6.95 -1.61 -9.17
CA VAL A 36 -6.89 -0.47 -10.09
C VAL A 36 -6.00 -0.84 -11.27
N MET A 37 -6.57 -0.87 -12.46
CA MET A 37 -5.88 -1.18 -13.71
C MET A 37 -5.85 0.04 -14.64
N GLY A 38 -4.92 0.02 -15.59
CA GLY A 38 -4.82 1.05 -16.63
C GLY A 38 -3.41 1.14 -17.21
N PRO A 39 -3.21 1.86 -18.33
CA PRO A 39 -1.92 2.01 -18.96
C PRO A 39 -0.90 2.71 -18.07
N SER A 40 0.39 2.65 -18.44
CA SER A 40 1.44 3.44 -17.78
C SER A 40 1.10 4.93 -17.91
N GLY A 41 1.34 5.69 -16.84
CA GLY A 41 1.03 7.12 -16.80
C GLY A 41 -0.44 7.46 -16.54
N ALA A 42 -1.36 6.50 -16.41
CA ALA A 42 -2.78 6.77 -16.15
C ALA A 42 -3.09 7.42 -14.79
N GLY A 43 -2.11 7.52 -13.88
CA GLY A 43 -2.29 8.12 -12.55
C GLY A 43 -2.48 7.11 -11.41
N LYS A 44 -2.29 5.81 -11.65
CA LYS A 44 -2.54 4.74 -10.66
C LYS A 44 -1.72 4.90 -9.37
N SER A 45 -0.39 5.05 -9.48
CA SER A 45 0.48 5.25 -8.30
C SER A 45 0.20 6.58 -7.60
N THR A 46 -0.20 7.62 -8.36
CA THR A 46 -0.64 8.91 -7.78
C THR A 46 -1.92 8.73 -6.96
N LEU A 47 -2.89 7.94 -7.45
CA LEU A 47 -4.09 7.62 -6.70
C LEU A 47 -3.75 6.87 -5.40
N LEU A 48 -2.87 5.85 -5.47
CA LEU A 48 -2.40 5.16 -4.27
C LEU A 48 -1.67 6.09 -3.29
N ALA A 49 -0.84 7.01 -3.79
CA ALA A 49 -0.13 7.97 -2.94
C ALA A 49 -1.10 8.91 -2.20
N ILE A 50 -2.19 9.34 -2.85
CA ILE A 50 -3.25 10.12 -2.20
C ILE A 50 -3.98 9.29 -1.17
N LEU A 51 -4.39 8.07 -1.51
CA LEU A 51 -5.07 7.15 -0.59
C LEU A 51 -4.21 6.81 0.63
N GLY A 52 -2.89 6.69 0.44
CA GLY A 52 -1.91 6.47 1.51
C GLY A 52 -1.52 7.72 2.28
N MET A 53 -2.08 8.90 1.92
CA MET A 53 -1.71 10.19 2.51
C MET A 53 -0.22 10.55 2.35
N LEU A 54 0.44 9.99 1.34
CA LEU A 54 1.84 10.28 0.98
C LEU A 54 1.96 11.53 0.09
N ASP A 55 0.88 11.94 -0.56
CA ASP A 55 0.79 13.14 -1.40
C ASP A 55 -0.21 14.13 -0.81
N ALA A 56 0.16 15.41 -0.75
CA ALA A 56 -0.64 16.47 -0.13
C ALA A 56 -1.24 17.48 -1.12
N GLY A 57 -0.80 17.52 -2.36
CA GLY A 57 -1.16 18.57 -3.32
C GLY A 57 -2.32 18.18 -4.24
N TRP A 58 -3.44 17.73 -3.70
CA TRP A 58 -4.68 17.38 -4.41
C TRP A 58 -5.86 18.22 -3.91
N THR A 59 -6.96 18.22 -4.66
CA THR A 59 -8.24 18.88 -4.31
C THR A 59 -9.38 17.87 -4.32
N GLY A 60 -10.57 18.24 -3.84
CA GLY A 60 -11.74 17.38 -3.71
C GLY A 60 -11.94 16.91 -2.28
N GLU A 61 -12.77 15.88 -2.09
CA GLU A 61 -13.07 15.31 -0.77
C GLU A 61 -12.52 13.89 -0.66
N TYR A 62 -11.92 13.60 0.48
CA TYR A 62 -11.42 12.27 0.83
C TYR A 62 -11.80 11.92 2.28
N GLU A 63 -12.67 10.92 2.42
CA GLU A 63 -13.03 10.33 3.71
C GLU A 63 -12.38 8.95 3.84
N LEU A 64 -11.65 8.72 4.95
CA LEU A 64 -11.09 7.42 5.33
C LEU A 64 -11.62 7.03 6.72
N CYS A 65 -12.31 5.90 6.83
CA CYS A 65 -12.89 5.41 8.08
C CYS A 65 -13.78 6.43 8.81
N GLY A 66 -14.49 7.29 8.08
CA GLY A 66 -15.34 8.35 8.62
C GLY A 66 -14.61 9.65 8.92
N GLU A 67 -13.30 9.71 8.73
CA GLU A 67 -12.49 10.91 8.96
C GLU A 67 -12.24 11.67 7.65
N ARG A 68 -12.46 12.98 7.64
CA ARG A 68 -12.29 13.85 6.46
C ARG A 68 -10.84 14.29 6.29
N VAL A 69 -10.10 13.54 5.46
CA VAL A 69 -8.66 13.69 5.25
C VAL A 69 -8.31 15.06 4.62
N GLU A 70 -9.17 15.60 3.74
CA GLU A 70 -8.94 16.89 3.10
C GLU A 70 -8.89 18.07 4.10
N LYS A 71 -9.50 17.89 5.28
CA LYS A 71 -9.51 18.91 6.35
C LYS A 71 -8.34 18.76 7.34
N MET A 72 -7.56 17.71 7.22
CA MET A 72 -6.47 17.40 8.15
C MET A 72 -5.17 18.11 7.78
N SER A 73 -4.44 18.54 8.80
CA SER A 73 -3.04 18.94 8.67
C SER A 73 -2.16 17.74 8.28
N LEU A 74 -0.96 17.99 7.75
CA LEU A 74 0.00 16.93 7.41
C LEU A 74 0.32 16.02 8.59
N LYS A 75 0.44 16.57 9.80
CA LYS A 75 0.68 15.81 11.03
C LYS A 75 -0.49 14.86 11.33
N GLN A 76 -1.72 15.34 11.23
CA GLN A 76 -2.92 14.51 11.46
C GLN A 76 -3.05 13.40 10.41
N ARG A 77 -2.76 13.70 9.12
CA ARG A 77 -2.73 12.69 8.06
C ARG A 77 -1.67 11.61 8.33
N ALA A 78 -0.47 12.00 8.77
CA ALA A 78 0.58 11.05 9.12
C ALA A 78 0.16 10.14 10.30
N GLU A 79 -0.49 10.69 11.33
CA GLU A 79 -0.98 9.88 12.46
C GLU A 79 -2.13 8.94 12.04
N LEU A 80 -3.03 9.38 11.17
CA LEU A 80 -4.06 8.52 10.62
C LEU A 80 -3.45 7.40 9.77
N ALA A 81 -2.48 7.73 8.88
CA ALA A 81 -1.78 6.74 8.05
C ALA A 81 -1.10 5.66 8.88
N LYS A 82 -0.32 6.04 9.90
CA LYS A 82 0.40 5.09 10.78
C LYS A 82 -0.51 4.05 11.43
N ARG A 83 -1.75 4.42 11.78
CA ARG A 83 -2.67 3.51 12.47
C ARG A 83 -3.57 2.71 11.53
N THR A 84 -3.76 3.17 10.28
CA THR A 84 -4.77 2.60 9.38
C THR A 84 -4.21 1.99 8.11
N VAL A 85 -3.07 2.48 7.60
CA VAL A 85 -2.55 2.13 6.27
C VAL A 85 -1.27 1.32 6.37
N GLY A 86 -1.21 0.21 5.62
CA GLY A 86 0.02 -0.46 5.25
C GLY A 86 0.30 -0.20 3.76
N PHE A 87 1.55 0.03 3.38
CA PHE A 87 1.91 0.30 1.99
C PHE A 87 2.98 -0.70 1.51
N VAL A 88 2.69 -1.39 0.41
CA VAL A 88 3.60 -2.28 -0.32
C VAL A 88 4.02 -1.58 -1.60
N PHE A 89 5.30 -1.28 -1.73
CA PHE A 89 5.87 -0.59 -2.88
C PHE A 89 6.46 -1.58 -3.88
N GLN A 90 6.48 -1.22 -5.15
CA GLN A 90 7.13 -1.97 -6.21
C GLN A 90 8.64 -2.13 -5.98
N GLN A 91 9.31 -1.10 -5.48
CA GLN A 91 10.76 -1.07 -5.21
C GLN A 91 11.11 -1.39 -3.76
N TYR A 92 10.30 -2.18 -3.06
CA TYR A 92 10.48 -2.66 -1.67
C TYR A 92 10.60 -1.56 -0.61
N HIS A 93 11.37 -0.50 -0.84
CA HIS A 93 11.68 0.62 0.05
C HIS A 93 12.07 0.15 1.47
N LEU A 94 12.91 -0.90 1.53
CA LEU A 94 13.54 -1.29 2.79
C LEU A 94 14.59 -0.26 3.19
N LEU A 95 14.83 -0.14 4.48
CA LEU A 95 15.86 0.72 5.04
C LEU A 95 17.17 -0.05 5.02
N ASP A 96 18.11 0.33 4.16
CA ASP A 96 19.36 -0.39 3.88
C ASP A 96 20.28 -0.50 5.11
N GLY A 97 20.21 0.47 6.01
CA GLY A 97 20.98 0.48 7.26
C GLY A 97 20.37 -0.34 8.40
N LEU A 98 19.25 -1.02 8.16
CA LEU A 98 18.55 -1.85 9.13
C LEU A 98 18.48 -3.30 8.65
N THR A 99 18.60 -4.24 9.59
CA THR A 99 18.37 -5.67 9.35
C THR A 99 16.91 -5.95 8.99
N VAL A 100 16.60 -7.17 8.56
CA VAL A 100 15.22 -7.63 8.32
C VAL A 100 14.36 -7.44 9.57
N ALA A 101 14.82 -7.89 10.73
CA ALA A 101 14.06 -7.75 11.98
C ALA A 101 13.79 -6.28 12.33
N GLU A 102 14.79 -5.41 12.20
CA GLU A 102 14.65 -3.98 12.45
C GLU A 102 13.72 -3.30 11.43
N ASN A 103 13.78 -3.67 10.15
CA ASN A 103 12.83 -3.20 9.14
C ASN A 103 11.38 -3.56 9.51
N LEU A 104 11.13 -4.77 10.05
CA LEU A 104 9.82 -5.19 10.53
C LEU A 104 9.40 -4.42 11.78
N GLU A 105 10.32 -4.03 12.65
CA GLU A 105 10.02 -3.28 13.87
C GLU A 105 9.63 -1.82 13.61
N VAL A 106 10.08 -1.21 12.50
CA VAL A 106 9.82 0.21 12.18
C VAL A 106 8.36 0.63 12.35
N PRO A 107 7.35 -0.05 11.76
CA PRO A 107 5.94 0.37 11.94
C PRO A 107 5.44 0.24 13.38
N LEU A 108 6.04 -0.61 14.17
CA LEU A 108 5.69 -0.85 15.58
C LEU A 108 6.31 0.21 16.50
N SER A 109 7.47 0.77 16.12
CA SER A 109 8.18 1.80 16.91
C SER A 109 7.39 3.10 17.07
N TYR A 110 6.43 3.35 16.18
CA TYR A 110 5.53 4.52 16.24
C TYR A 110 4.29 4.30 17.11
N ARG A 111 4.15 3.11 17.70
CA ARG A 111 3.02 2.75 18.57
C ARG A 111 3.44 2.76 20.02
N ASP A 112 2.51 3.08 20.89
CA ASP A 112 2.74 2.96 22.34
C ASP A 112 2.67 1.47 22.76
N MET A 113 3.81 0.79 22.60
CA MET A 113 3.97 -0.65 22.84
C MET A 113 5.27 -0.93 23.58
N LYS A 114 5.24 -1.88 24.50
CA LYS A 114 6.47 -2.37 25.18
C LYS A 114 7.41 -3.02 24.17
N HIS A 115 8.71 -2.90 24.42
CA HIS A 115 9.74 -3.52 23.56
C HIS A 115 9.51 -5.03 23.41
N SER A 116 9.18 -5.74 24.49
CA SER A 116 8.89 -7.19 24.45
C SER A 116 7.72 -7.55 23.54
N GLU A 117 6.67 -6.72 23.48
CA GLU A 117 5.52 -6.92 22.59
C GLU A 117 5.91 -6.72 21.14
N ARG A 118 6.72 -5.69 20.84
CA ARG A 118 7.24 -5.48 19.48
C ARG A 118 8.09 -6.66 19.02
N GLN A 119 9.01 -7.15 19.88
CA GLN A 119 9.86 -8.30 19.56
C GLN A 119 9.02 -9.56 19.31
N ALA A 120 7.98 -9.80 20.09
CA ALA A 120 7.08 -10.92 19.88
C ALA A 120 6.36 -10.83 18.52
N MET A 121 5.87 -9.62 18.14
CA MET A 121 5.24 -9.40 16.83
C MET A 121 6.23 -9.56 15.68
N VAL A 122 7.48 -9.12 15.85
CA VAL A 122 8.54 -9.32 14.85
C VAL A 122 8.83 -10.81 14.68
N ALA A 123 8.96 -11.57 15.77
CA ALA A 123 9.18 -13.02 15.72
C ALA A 123 8.03 -13.76 15.01
N ASP A 124 6.78 -13.41 15.35
CA ASP A 124 5.57 -13.97 14.70
C ASP A 124 5.54 -13.64 13.20
N ALA A 125 5.89 -12.41 12.82
CA ALA A 125 5.96 -12.04 11.41
C ALA A 125 7.08 -12.78 10.67
N LEU A 126 8.26 -12.90 11.25
CA LEU A 126 9.38 -13.67 10.66
C LEU A 126 8.98 -15.13 10.39
N ASP A 127 8.27 -15.76 11.33
CA ASP A 127 7.78 -17.13 11.20
C ASP A 127 6.68 -17.22 10.13
N ARG A 128 5.64 -16.38 10.23
CA ARG A 128 4.52 -16.36 9.28
C ARG A 128 4.96 -16.19 7.82
N PHE A 129 6.01 -15.40 7.57
CA PHE A 129 6.55 -15.14 6.23
C PHE A 129 7.72 -16.08 5.86
N ASN A 130 8.04 -17.05 6.73
CA ASN A 130 9.13 -18.02 6.53
C ASN A 130 10.48 -17.33 6.23
N ILE A 131 10.81 -16.28 6.98
CA ILE A 131 12.05 -15.51 6.85
C ILE A 131 12.88 -15.45 8.15
N VAL A 132 12.61 -16.34 9.12
CA VAL A 132 13.33 -16.43 10.42
C VAL A 132 14.83 -16.47 10.22
N GLY A 133 15.32 -17.34 9.31
CA GLY A 133 16.75 -17.50 9.02
C GLY A 133 17.42 -16.28 8.38
N LYS A 134 16.68 -15.22 8.13
CA LYS A 134 17.16 -13.99 7.48
C LYS A 134 17.07 -12.76 8.39
N LYS A 135 16.64 -12.92 9.64
CA LYS A 135 16.33 -11.83 10.57
C LYS A 135 17.46 -10.82 10.75
N ASP A 136 18.70 -11.31 10.73
CA ASP A 136 19.92 -10.51 10.96
C ASP A 136 20.59 -10.04 9.66
N LEU A 137 20.01 -10.37 8.49
CA LEU A 137 20.53 -9.93 7.19
C LEU A 137 20.05 -8.52 6.87
N TYR A 138 20.87 -7.79 6.10
CA TYR A 138 20.55 -6.49 5.53
C TYR A 138 19.86 -6.63 4.15
N PRO A 139 19.12 -5.62 3.68
CA PRO A 139 18.42 -5.69 2.39
C PRO A 139 19.29 -6.07 1.20
N ASN A 140 20.52 -5.57 1.13
CA ASN A 140 21.48 -5.88 0.06
C ASN A 140 21.98 -7.34 0.04
N GLN A 141 21.71 -8.11 1.09
CA GLN A 141 22.04 -9.54 1.20
C GLN A 141 20.86 -10.44 0.78
N LEU A 142 19.73 -9.85 0.38
CA LEU A 142 18.50 -10.54 0.03
C LEU A 142 18.28 -10.51 -1.48
N SER A 143 17.69 -11.58 -2.03
CA SER A 143 17.14 -11.54 -3.39
C SER A 143 15.94 -10.59 -3.48
N GLY A 144 15.61 -10.11 -4.68
CA GLY A 144 14.46 -9.22 -4.90
C GLY A 144 13.13 -9.79 -4.34
N GLY A 145 12.89 -11.10 -4.53
CA GLY A 145 11.71 -11.76 -3.96
C GLY A 145 11.71 -11.78 -2.42
N GLN A 146 12.87 -11.94 -1.80
CA GLN A 146 13.01 -11.88 -0.35
C GLN A 146 12.80 -10.46 0.18
N GLN A 147 13.34 -9.45 -0.50
CA GLN A 147 13.09 -8.05 -0.17
C GLN A 147 11.60 -7.71 -0.25
N GLN A 148 10.90 -8.21 -1.28
CA GLN A 148 9.46 -8.02 -1.42
C GLN A 148 8.68 -8.66 -0.26
N LEU A 149 9.03 -9.89 0.13
CA LEU A 149 8.43 -10.55 1.30
C LEU A 149 8.62 -9.73 2.58
N VAL A 150 9.82 -9.22 2.82
CA VAL A 150 10.10 -8.34 3.97
C VAL A 150 9.28 -7.05 3.88
N GLY A 151 9.18 -6.44 2.70
CA GLY A 151 8.37 -5.24 2.47
C GLY A 151 6.89 -5.47 2.77
N ILE A 152 6.34 -6.62 2.35
CA ILE A 152 4.95 -7.01 2.64
C ILE A 152 4.78 -7.29 4.14
N ALA A 153 5.68 -8.09 4.75
CA ALA A 153 5.63 -8.38 6.17
C ALA A 153 5.65 -7.08 7.00
N ARG A 154 6.52 -6.12 6.64
CA ARG A 154 6.57 -4.78 7.25
C ARG A 154 5.26 -4.01 7.08
N ALA A 155 4.63 -4.08 5.91
CA ALA A 155 3.38 -3.37 5.66
C ALA A 155 2.21 -3.92 6.51
N VAL A 156 2.21 -5.22 6.81
CA VAL A 156 1.08 -5.88 7.49
C VAL A 156 1.30 -6.16 8.97
N ILE A 157 2.54 -6.08 9.48
CA ILE A 157 2.87 -6.40 10.87
C ILE A 157 2.05 -5.58 11.87
N ALA A 158 1.77 -4.31 11.53
CA ALA A 158 0.97 -3.43 12.34
C ALA A 158 -0.55 -3.67 12.23
N ARG A 159 -0.99 -4.71 11.50
CA ARG A 159 -2.40 -5.08 11.25
C ARG A 159 -3.21 -3.89 10.73
N PRO A 160 -2.85 -3.31 9.56
CA PRO A 160 -3.54 -2.16 9.01
C PRO A 160 -4.98 -2.53 8.62
N GLN A 161 -5.88 -1.54 8.62
CA GLN A 161 -7.24 -1.70 8.12
C GLN A 161 -7.29 -1.61 6.58
N LEU A 162 -6.33 -0.88 5.99
CA LEU A 162 -6.17 -0.67 4.55
C LEU A 162 -4.76 -1.05 4.13
N LEU A 163 -4.64 -1.97 3.17
CA LEU A 163 -3.38 -2.31 2.52
C LEU A 163 -3.40 -1.72 1.10
N LEU A 164 -2.44 -0.86 0.81
CA LEU A 164 -2.20 -0.29 -0.51
C LEU A 164 -0.99 -0.99 -1.14
N ALA A 165 -1.11 -1.48 -2.36
CA ALA A 165 -0.05 -2.21 -3.03
C ALA A 165 0.17 -1.70 -4.46
N ASP A 166 1.35 -1.16 -4.73
CA ASP A 166 1.76 -0.70 -6.05
C ASP A 166 2.62 -1.77 -6.72
N GLU A 167 2.06 -2.43 -7.75
CA GLU A 167 2.70 -3.51 -8.51
C GLU A 167 3.40 -4.55 -7.61
N PRO A 168 2.70 -5.16 -6.64
CA PRO A 168 3.32 -5.94 -5.56
C PRO A 168 4.10 -7.17 -6.03
N THR A 169 3.90 -7.59 -7.28
CA THR A 169 4.54 -8.79 -7.89
C THR A 169 5.37 -8.46 -9.12
N GLY A 170 5.49 -7.18 -9.50
CA GLY A 170 6.12 -6.77 -10.75
C GLY A 170 7.58 -7.18 -10.92
N ASN A 171 8.30 -7.38 -9.81
CA ASN A 171 9.73 -7.76 -9.79
C ASN A 171 9.94 -9.23 -9.35
N LEU A 172 8.89 -10.06 -9.34
CA LEU A 172 8.92 -11.43 -8.86
C LEU A 172 8.80 -12.44 -10.00
N HIS A 173 9.40 -13.62 -9.83
CA HIS A 173 9.07 -14.76 -10.66
C HIS A 173 7.60 -15.20 -10.44
N SER A 174 6.98 -15.75 -11.46
CA SER A 174 5.54 -16.08 -11.47
C SER A 174 5.08 -16.90 -10.26
N ALA A 175 5.86 -17.89 -9.82
CA ALA A 175 5.53 -18.71 -8.65
C ALA A 175 5.50 -17.88 -7.36
N GLN A 176 6.51 -17.02 -7.14
CA GLN A 176 6.57 -16.14 -5.98
C GLN A 176 5.44 -15.09 -6.02
N GLY A 177 5.16 -14.54 -7.22
CA GLY A 177 4.04 -13.61 -7.39
C GLY A 177 2.70 -14.23 -6.98
N GLU A 178 2.47 -15.50 -7.33
CA GLU A 178 1.27 -16.22 -6.95
C GLU A 178 1.16 -16.44 -5.43
N GLU A 179 2.25 -16.76 -4.76
CA GLU A 179 2.30 -16.87 -3.29
C GLU A 179 1.92 -15.54 -2.62
N ILE A 180 2.44 -14.41 -3.11
CA ILE A 180 2.08 -13.08 -2.63
C ILE A 180 0.58 -12.80 -2.82
N MET A 181 0.03 -13.14 -3.99
CA MET A 181 -1.39 -12.90 -4.24
C MET A 181 -2.29 -13.78 -3.37
N LYS A 182 -1.91 -15.05 -3.11
CA LYS A 182 -2.59 -15.91 -2.14
C LYS A 182 -2.54 -15.32 -0.72
N LEU A 183 -1.39 -14.75 -0.33
CA LEU A 183 -1.26 -14.06 0.96
C LEU A 183 -2.20 -12.84 1.04
N PHE A 184 -2.27 -12.02 -0.01
CA PHE A 184 -3.20 -10.89 -0.04
C PHE A 184 -4.66 -11.36 0.08
N LYS A 185 -5.02 -12.44 -0.62
CA LYS A 185 -6.35 -13.03 -0.51
C LYS A 185 -6.66 -13.46 0.92
N ALA A 186 -5.73 -14.15 1.58
CA ALA A 186 -5.89 -14.57 2.97
C ALA A 186 -6.02 -13.37 3.94
N LEU A 187 -5.25 -12.29 3.73
CA LEU A 187 -5.38 -11.06 4.51
C LEU A 187 -6.74 -10.39 4.30
N ASN A 188 -7.24 -10.38 3.06
CA ASN A 188 -8.56 -9.83 2.75
C ASN A 188 -9.68 -10.64 3.41
N GLU A 189 -9.62 -11.97 3.37
CA GLU A 189 -10.56 -12.87 4.04
C GLU A 189 -10.57 -12.67 5.57
N GLN A 190 -9.46 -12.21 6.16
CA GLN A 190 -9.36 -11.81 7.55
C GLN A 190 -9.90 -10.38 7.83
N GLY A 191 -10.45 -9.71 6.80
CA GLY A 191 -11.11 -8.41 6.92
C GLY A 191 -10.26 -7.18 6.58
N THR A 192 -9.00 -7.37 6.12
CA THR A 192 -8.19 -6.26 5.62
C THR A 192 -8.76 -5.76 4.29
N THR A 193 -9.01 -4.46 4.16
CA THR A 193 -9.36 -3.85 2.88
C THR A 193 -8.09 -3.69 2.04
N ILE A 194 -8.14 -4.10 0.77
CA ILE A 194 -6.97 -4.07 -0.11
C ILE A 194 -7.27 -3.23 -1.35
N ILE A 195 -6.36 -2.34 -1.71
CA ILE A 195 -6.34 -1.69 -3.03
C ILE A 195 -4.98 -1.97 -3.64
N GLN A 196 -4.97 -2.73 -4.73
CA GLN A 196 -3.75 -2.96 -5.49
C GLN A 196 -3.81 -2.24 -6.84
N VAL A 197 -2.64 -1.82 -7.30
CA VAL A 197 -2.41 -1.40 -8.68
C VAL A 197 -1.65 -2.52 -9.38
N THR A 198 -2.11 -2.94 -10.54
CA THR A 198 -1.37 -3.88 -11.39
C THR A 198 -1.75 -3.72 -12.86
N HIS A 199 -0.85 -4.13 -13.73
CA HIS A 199 -1.09 -4.30 -15.17
C HIS A 199 -1.33 -5.77 -15.57
N SER A 200 -1.24 -6.70 -14.61
CA SER A 200 -1.45 -8.13 -14.82
C SER A 200 -2.92 -8.50 -14.66
N ASP A 201 -3.56 -8.99 -15.72
CA ASP A 201 -4.93 -9.50 -15.67
C ASP A 201 -5.07 -10.65 -14.66
N LYS A 202 -4.08 -11.58 -14.63
CA LYS A 202 -4.05 -12.69 -13.65
C LYS A 202 -4.09 -12.19 -12.21
N ASN A 203 -3.34 -11.14 -11.88
CA ASN A 203 -3.33 -10.57 -10.53
C ASN A 203 -4.59 -9.76 -10.22
N ALA A 204 -5.22 -9.21 -11.26
CA ALA A 204 -6.47 -8.47 -11.10
C ALA A 204 -7.64 -9.36 -10.64
N GLU A 205 -7.64 -10.63 -11.04
CA GLU A 205 -8.67 -11.62 -10.68
C GLU A 205 -8.71 -11.97 -9.19
N TYR A 206 -7.66 -11.66 -8.42
CA TYR A 206 -7.67 -11.83 -6.95
C TYR A 206 -8.56 -10.80 -6.26
N GLY A 207 -8.78 -9.63 -6.87
CA GLY A 207 -9.71 -8.62 -6.38
C GLY A 207 -11.17 -8.99 -6.67
N ASN A 208 -12.07 -8.51 -5.82
CA ASN A 208 -13.52 -8.68 -6.06
C ASN A 208 -14.09 -7.57 -6.96
N ARG A 209 -13.30 -6.52 -7.25
CA ARG A 209 -13.70 -5.39 -8.08
C ARG A 209 -12.50 -4.82 -8.84
N ILE A 210 -12.69 -4.57 -10.14
CA ILE A 210 -11.71 -3.89 -10.98
C ILE A 210 -12.17 -2.47 -11.27
N VAL A 211 -11.29 -1.49 -11.03
CA VAL A 211 -11.46 -0.08 -11.39
C VAL A 211 -10.45 0.24 -12.50
N ARG A 212 -10.94 0.68 -13.66
CA ARG A 212 -10.08 1.05 -14.78
C ARG A 212 -9.81 2.54 -14.74
N LEU A 213 -8.52 2.90 -14.73
CA LEU A 213 -8.07 4.29 -14.78
C LEU A 213 -7.40 4.55 -16.13
N ARG A 214 -7.88 5.59 -16.83
CA ARG A 214 -7.34 6.01 -18.13
C ARG A 214 -7.27 7.52 -18.21
N ASP A 215 -6.10 8.06 -18.57
CA ASP A 215 -5.85 9.50 -18.75
C ASP A 215 -6.30 10.35 -17.54
N GLY A 216 -6.16 9.79 -16.33
CA GLY A 216 -6.58 10.42 -15.08
C GLY A 216 -8.06 10.29 -14.73
N TRP A 217 -8.86 9.55 -15.50
CA TRP A 217 -10.28 9.30 -15.24
C TRP A 217 -10.55 7.85 -14.85
N ILE A 218 -11.53 7.62 -13.99
CA ILE A 218 -12.12 6.29 -13.82
C ILE A 218 -13.07 6.03 -14.99
N GLU A 219 -12.81 4.96 -15.75
CA GLU A 219 -13.73 4.50 -16.81
C GLU A 219 -15.03 3.99 -16.16
N ARG A 220 -16.16 4.35 -16.76
CA ARG A 220 -17.50 3.93 -16.32
C ARG A 220 -17.90 2.61 -16.96
#